data_25cf46aceae4c85fbcddc8576e46e698
#
_entry.id   25cf46aceae4c85fbcddc8576e46e698
#
_cell.length_a   1.000
_cell.length_b   1.000
_cell.length_c   1.000
_cell.angle_alpha   90.00
_cell.angle_beta   90.00
_cell.angle_gamma   90.00
#
_symmetry.space_group_name_H-M   'P 1'
#
loop_
_entity.id
_entity.type
_entity.pdbx_description
1 polymer ?
#
loop_
_entity_poly.entity_id
_entity_poly.type
_entity_poly.pdbx_seq_one_letter_code
_entity_poly.pdbx_strand_id
1 'polypeptide(L)'
;MKQDASKRSSIHTGLGTVIARLGLLLIVPLAVGGCTFKKTDVQNPAEMAKYDPASTARIRLISGQGAYAGFVSGQSCEQYFNDTYRKALAARERPQGWSPSRIEPSGQSMDIFGMWPSDYQNNVIGMPASPVSAKIDETRRYFDERVVPAGQPLIVFVAFVTSGSSCSSAPVSFVPRAGADYEVRQAFQSQTFQTTCRNEVVELKAGEEKPMSPNYCIQDSSGDYHTRSVTPVSQAGQ
;
A
#
# COMPACT_ATOMS: atom_id res chain seq x y z
N MET A 1 -93.48 -0.53 -16.24
CA MET A 1 -92.98 0.18 -15.06
C MET A 1 -91.42 0.08 -15.04
N LYS A 2 -90.78 1.16 -15.26
CA LYS A 2 -89.31 1.30 -15.29
C LYS A 2 -88.73 1.38 -13.88
N GLN A 3 -87.59 0.76 -13.59
CA GLN A 3 -86.77 1.08 -12.51
C GLN A 3 -85.31 1.19 -12.97
N ASP A 4 -84.79 2.38 -12.77
CA ASP A 4 -83.37 2.79 -13.00
C ASP A 4 -82.45 2.09 -11.99
N ALA A 5 -81.35 1.51 -12.48
CA ALA A 5 -80.28 1.01 -11.64
C ALA A 5 -79.10 2.02 -11.69
N SER A 6 -78.84 2.60 -10.56
CA SER A 6 -77.80 3.56 -10.24
C SER A 6 -76.40 3.00 -10.48
N LYS A 7 -75.63 3.74 -11.24
CA LYS A 7 -74.18 3.53 -11.53
C LYS A 7 -73.36 4.07 -10.35
N ARG A 8 -72.80 3.17 -9.50
CA ARG A 8 -71.76 3.55 -8.55
C ARG A 8 -70.37 3.34 -9.17
N SER A 9 -69.73 4.42 -9.45
CA SER A 9 -68.35 4.48 -9.91
C SER A 9 -67.39 4.27 -8.72
N SER A 10 -66.60 3.24 -8.81
CA SER A 10 -65.57 2.89 -7.82
C SER A 10 -64.26 3.66 -8.12
N ILE A 11 -63.98 4.70 -7.37
CA ILE A 11 -62.73 5.55 -7.52
C ILE A 11 -61.74 5.16 -6.42
N HIS A 12 -61.49 3.89 -6.17
CA HIS A 12 -60.54 3.50 -5.08
C HIS A 12 -59.31 2.71 -5.50
N THR A 13 -59.07 2.47 -6.80
CA THR A 13 -57.93 1.64 -7.24
C THR A 13 -56.68 2.38 -7.69
N GLY A 14 -56.70 3.71 -7.67
CA GLY A 14 -55.52 4.51 -8.15
C GLY A 14 -54.50 4.89 -7.10
N LEU A 15 -54.88 5.04 -5.82
CA LEU A 15 -54.02 5.66 -4.83
C LEU A 15 -53.02 4.66 -4.19
N GLY A 16 -53.39 3.42 -4.03
CA GLY A 16 -52.55 2.37 -3.42
C GLY A 16 -51.33 1.98 -4.26
N THR A 17 -51.51 1.97 -5.60
CA THR A 17 -50.46 1.54 -6.53
C THR A 17 -49.37 2.63 -6.71
N VAL A 18 -49.72 3.90 -6.58
CA VAL A 18 -48.75 5.02 -6.69
C VAL A 18 -47.88 5.09 -5.44
N ILE A 19 -48.45 4.87 -4.25
CA ILE A 19 -47.69 4.88 -2.99
C ILE A 19 -46.72 3.70 -2.94
N ALA A 20 -47.13 2.52 -3.40
CA ALA A 20 -46.24 1.34 -3.44
C ALA A 20 -45.04 1.52 -4.41
N ARG A 21 -45.26 2.19 -5.55
CA ARG A 21 -44.20 2.46 -6.52
C ARG A 21 -43.26 3.61 -6.07
N LEU A 22 -43.76 4.61 -5.36
CA LEU A 22 -42.94 5.66 -4.78
C LEU A 22 -42.11 5.14 -3.58
N GLY A 23 -42.66 4.22 -2.77
CA GLY A 23 -41.93 3.59 -1.67
C GLY A 23 -40.76 2.73 -2.14
N LEU A 24 -40.92 2.02 -3.27
CA LEU A 24 -39.84 1.20 -3.84
C LEU A 24 -38.70 2.01 -4.46
N LEU A 25 -39.03 3.18 -5.01
CA LEU A 25 -38.02 4.12 -5.58
C LEU A 25 -37.21 4.86 -4.52
N LEU A 26 -37.72 5.00 -3.29
CA LEU A 26 -37.00 5.64 -2.19
C LEU A 26 -36.09 4.68 -1.41
N ILE A 27 -36.30 3.37 -1.50
CA ILE A 27 -35.47 2.37 -0.79
C ILE A 27 -34.22 2.01 -1.59
N VAL A 28 -34.24 2.14 -2.91
CA VAL A 28 -33.12 1.79 -3.79
C VAL A 28 -31.87 2.67 -3.58
N PRO A 29 -31.94 3.99 -3.36
CA PRO A 29 -30.73 4.79 -3.12
C PRO A 29 -30.11 4.62 -1.73
N LEU A 30 -30.82 4.03 -0.76
CA LEU A 30 -30.27 3.77 0.59
C LEU A 30 -29.42 2.50 0.65
N ALA A 31 -29.53 1.60 -0.32
CA ALA A 31 -28.76 0.36 -0.36
C ALA A 31 -27.40 0.51 -1.09
N VAL A 32 -27.13 1.67 -1.69
CA VAL A 32 -25.86 1.97 -2.38
C VAL A 32 -24.92 2.80 -1.52
N GLY A 33 -25.17 2.92 -0.23
CA GLY A 33 -24.21 3.42 0.75
C GLY A 33 -23.02 2.47 0.76
N GLY A 34 -22.05 2.71 -0.14
CA GLY A 34 -20.92 1.86 -0.34
C GLY A 34 -20.19 1.60 0.98
N CYS A 35 -19.80 0.36 1.22
CA CYS A 35 -18.87 0.01 2.28
C CYS A 35 -17.56 0.77 2.03
N THR A 36 -17.42 1.93 2.63
CA THR A 36 -16.15 2.66 2.67
C THR A 36 -15.27 1.92 3.66
N PHE A 37 -14.23 1.27 3.16
CA PHE A 37 -13.20 0.69 4.00
C PHE A 37 -12.47 1.85 4.70
N LYS A 38 -12.63 1.94 6.00
CA LYS A 38 -11.87 2.90 6.79
C LYS A 38 -10.66 2.19 7.37
N LYS A 39 -9.49 2.66 7.00
CA LYS A 39 -8.23 2.22 7.60
C LYS A 39 -8.06 2.88 8.96
N THR A 40 -7.46 2.14 9.88
CA THR A 40 -7.17 2.65 11.22
C THR A 40 -5.68 2.91 11.34
N ASP A 41 -5.31 4.11 11.76
CA ASP A 41 -3.95 4.44 12.12
C ASP A 41 -3.67 3.95 13.55
N VAL A 42 -2.73 3.03 13.66
CA VAL A 42 -2.29 2.48 14.94
C VAL A 42 -0.95 3.09 15.29
N GLN A 43 -0.91 3.80 16.42
CA GLN A 43 0.31 4.38 16.95
C GLN A 43 1.26 3.29 17.42
N ASN A 44 2.55 3.42 17.06
CA ASN A 44 3.60 2.52 17.51
C ASN A 44 4.61 3.25 18.42
N PRO A 45 4.29 3.42 19.70
CA PRO A 45 5.15 4.19 20.61
C PRO A 45 6.51 3.52 20.83
N ALA A 46 6.59 2.20 20.78
CA ALA A 46 7.85 1.47 20.92
C ALA A 46 8.80 1.72 19.75
N GLU A 47 8.27 1.85 18.55
CA GLU A 47 9.07 2.21 17.38
C GLU A 47 9.44 3.69 17.40
N MET A 48 8.48 4.56 17.75
CA MET A 48 8.71 5.99 17.87
C MET A 48 9.79 6.34 18.90
N ALA A 49 9.88 5.60 20.01
CA ALA A 49 10.91 5.79 21.04
C ALA A 49 12.34 5.53 20.54
N LYS A 50 12.52 4.90 19.39
CA LYS A 50 13.84 4.70 18.76
C LYS A 50 14.29 5.91 17.96
N TYR A 51 13.41 6.88 17.70
CA TYR A 51 13.72 8.01 16.84
C TYR A 51 14.60 9.04 17.58
N ASP A 52 15.77 9.25 17.03
CA ASP A 52 16.71 10.31 17.39
C ASP A 52 17.09 11.04 16.09
N PRO A 53 16.69 12.30 15.91
CA PRO A 53 16.96 13.02 14.67
C PRO A 53 18.46 13.28 14.41
N ALA A 54 19.34 13.05 15.40
CA ALA A 54 20.78 13.18 15.20
C ALA A 54 21.43 11.91 14.61
N SER A 55 20.80 10.74 14.79
CA SER A 55 21.41 9.45 14.44
C SER A 55 20.50 8.52 13.63
N THR A 56 19.21 8.81 13.55
CA THR A 56 18.24 7.98 12.86
C THR A 56 17.45 8.75 11.80
N ALA A 57 16.81 8.03 10.91
CA ALA A 57 15.83 8.51 9.96
C ALA A 57 14.52 7.73 10.14
N ARG A 58 13.44 8.21 9.50
CA ARG A 58 12.17 7.48 9.45
C ARG A 58 11.87 7.05 8.03
N ILE A 59 11.31 5.87 7.88
CA ILE A 59 10.85 5.38 6.58
C ILE A 59 9.38 4.98 6.67
N ARG A 60 8.63 5.25 5.61
CA ARG A 60 7.28 4.74 5.38
C ARG A 60 7.32 3.79 4.21
N LEU A 61 6.89 2.57 4.44
CA LEU A 61 6.77 1.54 3.41
C LEU A 61 5.32 1.44 2.98
N ILE A 62 5.01 1.89 1.76
CA ILE A 62 3.66 1.76 1.19
C ILE A 62 3.53 0.39 0.55
N SER A 63 2.57 -0.38 1.02
CA SER A 63 2.29 -1.69 0.47
C SER A 63 0.79 -1.88 0.20
N GLY A 64 0.33 -3.08 -0.05
CA GLY A 64 -1.06 -3.35 -0.37
C GLY A 64 -1.40 -4.81 -0.15
N GLN A 65 -2.62 -5.20 -0.47
CA GLN A 65 -3.02 -6.60 -0.37
C GLN A 65 -2.10 -7.48 -1.23
N GLY A 66 -1.56 -8.52 -0.62
CA GLY A 66 -0.59 -9.42 -1.27
C GLY A 66 0.78 -8.79 -1.49
N ALA A 67 1.05 -7.61 -0.93
CA ALA A 67 2.37 -7.02 -1.02
C ALA A 67 3.24 -7.43 0.17
N TYR A 68 4.49 -7.71 -0.14
CA TYR A 68 5.54 -7.95 0.84
C TYR A 68 6.45 -6.74 0.85
N ALA A 69 6.72 -6.20 2.01
CA ALA A 69 7.72 -5.17 2.16
C ALA A 69 8.64 -5.48 3.34
N GLY A 70 9.82 -4.93 3.28
CA GLY A 70 10.78 -5.03 4.36
C GLY A 70 12.06 -4.32 4.02
N PHE A 71 12.98 -4.31 4.96
CA PHE A 71 14.26 -3.64 4.80
C PHE A 71 15.39 -4.35 5.53
N VAL A 72 16.60 -4.02 5.13
CA VAL A 72 17.86 -4.42 5.77
C VAL A 72 18.71 -3.19 5.96
N SER A 73 19.23 -2.99 7.17
CA SER A 73 20.12 -1.86 7.49
C SER A 73 21.57 -2.33 7.67
N GLY A 74 22.51 -1.48 7.30
CA GLY A 74 23.95 -1.67 7.57
C GLY A 74 24.65 -2.64 6.63
N GLN A 75 24.02 -3.09 5.56
CA GLN A 75 24.63 -3.97 4.56
C GLN A 75 24.45 -3.41 3.16
N SER A 76 25.46 -3.62 2.28
CA SER A 76 25.32 -3.33 0.85
C SER A 76 24.50 -4.43 0.16
N CYS A 77 24.08 -4.18 -1.10
CA CYS A 77 23.40 -5.20 -1.91
C CYS A 77 24.22 -6.48 -2.02
N GLU A 78 25.51 -6.34 -2.28
CA GLU A 78 26.45 -7.46 -2.44
C GLU A 78 26.58 -8.25 -1.13
N GLN A 79 26.81 -7.57 -0.02
CA GLN A 79 26.94 -8.20 1.29
C GLN A 79 25.67 -8.95 1.69
N TYR A 80 24.51 -8.31 1.51
CA TYR A 80 23.26 -8.94 1.90
C TYR A 80 22.90 -10.12 0.98
N PHE A 81 22.81 -9.91 -0.31
CA PHE A 81 22.27 -10.93 -1.22
C PHE A 81 23.27 -12.04 -1.52
N ASN A 82 24.55 -11.72 -1.73
CA ASN A 82 25.53 -12.73 -2.11
C ASN A 82 26.03 -13.53 -0.91
N ASP A 83 26.07 -12.93 0.27
CA ASP A 83 26.54 -13.60 1.49
C ASP A 83 25.40 -14.02 2.41
N THR A 84 24.71 -13.04 3.03
CA THR A 84 23.74 -13.30 4.11
C THR A 84 22.52 -14.06 3.60
N TYR A 85 21.89 -13.58 2.55
CA TYR A 85 20.67 -14.15 1.99
C TYR A 85 20.94 -15.52 1.33
N ARG A 86 21.99 -15.64 0.55
CA ARG A 86 22.37 -16.90 -0.12
C ARG A 86 22.71 -18.00 0.88
N LYS A 87 23.45 -17.69 1.94
CA LYS A 87 23.75 -18.64 3.03
C LYS A 87 22.48 -19.09 3.74
N ALA A 88 21.59 -18.18 4.07
CA ALA A 88 20.32 -18.49 4.71
C ALA A 88 19.43 -19.38 3.84
N LEU A 89 19.34 -19.09 2.53
CA LEU A 89 18.62 -19.96 1.58
C LEU A 89 19.19 -21.37 1.53
N ALA A 90 20.51 -21.51 1.47
CA ALA A 90 21.17 -22.82 1.47
C ALA A 90 20.92 -23.61 2.76
N ALA A 91 20.86 -22.92 3.90
CA ALA A 91 20.55 -23.50 5.21
C ALA A 91 19.03 -23.68 5.45
N ARG A 92 18.16 -23.18 4.58
CA ARG A 92 16.70 -23.10 4.76
C ARG A 92 16.31 -22.32 6.02
N GLU A 93 17.06 -21.28 6.31
CA GLU A 93 16.87 -20.40 7.45
C GLU A 93 16.36 -19.02 7.01
N ARG A 94 15.83 -18.25 7.95
CA ARG A 94 15.47 -16.85 7.69
C ARG A 94 16.74 -16.01 7.60
N PRO A 95 16.90 -15.18 6.56
CA PRO A 95 18.05 -14.29 6.42
C PRO A 95 18.15 -13.34 7.63
N GLN A 96 19.35 -13.20 8.18
CA GLN A 96 19.61 -12.27 9.27
C GLN A 96 19.52 -10.82 8.77
N GLY A 97 19.13 -9.91 9.67
CA GLY A 97 19.00 -8.49 9.37
C GLY A 97 17.73 -8.10 8.60
N TRP A 98 16.96 -9.06 8.10
CA TRP A 98 15.69 -8.79 7.46
C TRP A 98 14.64 -8.36 8.47
N SER A 99 14.13 -7.13 8.29
CA SER A 99 13.03 -6.56 9.06
C SER A 99 11.79 -6.51 8.18
N PRO A 100 10.87 -7.47 8.30
CA PRO A 100 9.63 -7.41 7.55
C PRO A 100 8.82 -6.21 8.05
N SER A 101 8.26 -5.47 7.11
CA SER A 101 7.14 -4.61 7.42
C SER A 101 6.00 -5.51 7.87
N ARG A 102 5.33 -5.14 8.95
CA ARG A 102 4.23 -5.91 9.48
C ARG A 102 2.99 -5.65 8.64
N ILE A 103 2.93 -6.33 7.52
CA ILE A 103 1.91 -6.16 6.49
C ILE A 103 0.88 -7.30 6.55
N GLU A 104 0.97 -8.12 7.57
CA GLU A 104 -0.10 -9.06 7.83
C GLU A 104 -1.23 -8.31 8.53
N PRO A 105 -2.44 -8.33 7.96
CA PRO A 105 -3.61 -7.90 8.70
C PRO A 105 -3.63 -8.71 10.00
N SER A 106 -3.54 -8.01 11.12
CA SER A 106 -3.66 -8.65 12.43
C SER A 106 -5.11 -9.06 12.61
N GLY A 107 -5.40 -10.28 12.38
CA GLY A 107 -6.75 -10.78 12.53
C GLY A 107 -7.33 -11.29 11.21
N GLN A 108 -7.81 -12.48 11.24
CA GLN A 108 -8.38 -13.20 10.11
C GLN A 108 -9.85 -12.86 9.88
N SER A 109 -10.30 -11.65 10.20
CA SER A 109 -11.64 -11.26 9.86
C SER A 109 -11.69 -10.88 8.37
N MET A 110 -12.14 -11.81 7.59
CA MET A 110 -12.52 -11.59 6.21
C MET A 110 -13.90 -10.93 6.20
N ASP A 111 -14.18 -10.06 5.22
CA ASP A 111 -15.55 -9.62 5.00
C ASP A 111 -16.47 -10.80 4.69
N ILE A 112 -17.80 -10.55 4.67
CA ILE A 112 -18.81 -11.59 4.42
C ILE A 112 -18.64 -12.35 3.10
N PHE A 113 -17.81 -11.83 2.18
CA PHE A 113 -17.48 -12.47 0.91
C PHE A 113 -16.14 -13.19 0.94
N GLY A 114 -15.41 -13.15 2.07
CA GLY A 114 -14.10 -13.79 2.22
C GLY A 114 -13.02 -13.20 1.33
N MET A 115 -13.24 -12.01 0.77
CA MET A 115 -12.35 -11.41 -0.22
C MET A 115 -11.35 -10.43 0.35
N TRP A 116 -11.62 -9.88 1.56
CA TRP A 116 -10.81 -8.79 2.13
C TRP A 116 -10.69 -8.91 3.64
N PRO A 117 -9.51 -8.71 4.22
CA PRO A 117 -9.39 -8.49 5.66
C PRO A 117 -10.15 -7.21 6.03
N SER A 118 -10.99 -7.27 7.05
CA SER A 118 -11.76 -6.11 7.53
C SER A 118 -10.89 -5.04 8.20
N ASP A 119 -9.68 -5.39 8.61
CA ASP A 119 -8.82 -4.55 9.44
C ASP A 119 -7.52 -4.18 8.72
N TYR A 120 -7.62 -3.21 7.80
CA TYR A 120 -6.42 -2.55 7.30
C TYR A 120 -5.92 -1.54 8.34
N GLN A 121 -4.71 -1.77 8.83
CA GLN A 121 -4.08 -0.90 9.82
C GLN A 121 -2.82 -0.29 9.23
N ASN A 122 -2.71 1.03 9.30
CA ASN A 122 -1.43 1.71 9.13
C ASN A 122 -0.72 1.75 10.47
N ASN A 123 0.57 1.42 10.49
CA ASN A 123 1.39 1.65 11.68
C ASN A 123 2.06 3.00 11.56
N VAL A 124 1.82 3.88 12.52
CA VAL A 124 2.27 5.27 12.46
C VAL A 124 3.22 5.61 13.62
N ILE A 125 4.22 6.40 13.31
CA ILE A 125 5.16 7.03 14.26
C ILE A 125 5.21 8.56 14.11
N GLY A 126 4.26 9.12 13.36
CA GLY A 126 4.11 10.55 13.18
C GLY A 126 4.97 11.15 12.07
N MET A 127 5.19 10.44 10.97
CA MET A 127 5.81 11.00 9.77
C MET A 127 4.87 12.00 9.07
N PRO A 128 5.40 12.99 8.34
CA PRO A 128 4.58 13.88 7.52
C PRO A 128 3.74 13.11 6.51
N ALA A 129 2.50 13.55 6.28
CA ALA A 129 1.68 12.97 5.23
C ALA A 129 2.26 13.27 3.85
N SER A 130 2.20 12.30 2.95
CA SER A 130 2.48 12.45 1.53
C SER A 130 1.17 12.51 0.74
N PRO A 131 1.15 12.96 -0.52
CA PRO A 131 -0.01 12.87 -1.40
C PRO A 131 -0.56 11.45 -1.54
N VAL A 132 0.31 10.43 -1.43
CA VAL A 132 -0.09 9.02 -1.50
C VAL A 132 -0.66 8.55 -0.18
N SER A 133 0.02 8.81 0.95
CA SER A 133 -0.48 8.39 2.27
C SER A 133 -1.76 9.12 2.68
N ALA A 134 -1.95 10.37 2.28
CA ALA A 134 -3.18 11.12 2.53
C ALA A 134 -4.42 10.53 1.83
N LYS A 135 -4.22 9.83 0.72
CA LYS A 135 -5.29 9.15 -0.03
C LYS A 135 -5.30 7.65 0.18
N ILE A 136 -4.60 7.15 1.20
CA ILE A 136 -4.43 5.71 1.40
C ILE A 136 -5.78 5.01 1.64
N ASP A 137 -6.75 5.70 2.26
CA ASP A 137 -8.08 5.18 2.53
C ASP A 137 -8.92 4.96 1.26
N GLU A 138 -8.60 5.66 0.18
CA GLU A 138 -9.23 5.49 -1.12
C GLU A 138 -8.68 4.28 -1.89
N THR A 139 -7.66 3.62 -1.34
CA THR A 139 -6.92 2.55 -2.02
C THR A 139 -6.95 1.26 -1.20
N ARG A 140 -6.51 0.17 -1.81
CA ARG A 140 -6.26 -1.10 -1.12
C ARG A 140 -4.84 -1.20 -0.57
N ARG A 141 -4.21 -0.07 -0.35
CA ARG A 141 -2.85 0.05 0.19
C ARG A 141 -2.93 0.45 1.65
N TYR A 142 -1.89 0.16 2.36
CA TYR A 142 -1.61 0.57 3.74
C TYR A 142 -0.12 0.83 3.87
N PHE A 143 0.30 1.39 5.00
CA PHE A 143 1.71 1.68 5.21
C PHE A 143 2.18 1.29 6.61
N ASP A 144 3.50 1.11 6.70
CA ASP A 144 4.20 0.85 7.94
C ASP A 144 5.35 1.85 8.09
N GLU A 145 5.32 2.63 9.17
CA GLU A 145 6.36 3.60 9.49
C GLU A 145 7.37 2.98 10.45
N ARG A 146 8.65 3.15 10.15
CA ARG A 146 9.78 2.59 10.89
C ARG A 146 10.89 3.59 11.10
N VAL A 147 11.63 3.39 12.20
CA VAL A 147 12.88 4.09 12.46
C VAL A 147 14.04 3.25 11.97
N VAL A 148 14.96 3.87 11.24
CA VAL A 148 16.14 3.21 10.68
C VAL A 148 17.41 3.99 11.04
N PRO A 149 18.57 3.33 11.19
CA PRO A 149 19.84 4.03 11.36
C PRO A 149 20.15 4.93 10.17
N ALA A 150 20.62 6.14 10.43
CA ALA A 150 21.13 7.04 9.41
C ALA A 150 22.61 6.79 9.12
N GLY A 151 23.09 7.26 7.97
CA GLY A 151 24.50 7.16 7.58
C GLY A 151 24.98 5.75 7.19
N GLN A 152 24.08 4.78 7.14
CA GLN A 152 24.38 3.40 6.77
C GLN A 152 23.54 2.98 5.56
N PRO A 153 24.00 2.03 4.72
CA PRO A 153 23.17 1.51 3.63
C PRO A 153 21.86 0.92 4.15
N LEU A 154 20.78 1.27 3.49
CA LEU A 154 19.45 0.72 3.70
C LEU A 154 18.97 0.09 2.41
N ILE A 155 18.69 -1.20 2.44
CA ILE A 155 18.07 -1.93 1.33
C ILE A 155 16.59 -2.04 1.64
N VAL A 156 15.74 -1.63 0.70
CA VAL A 156 14.28 -1.73 0.83
C VAL A 156 13.72 -2.54 -0.34
N PHE A 157 12.85 -3.45 -0.01
CA PHE A 157 12.15 -4.29 -0.96
C PHE A 157 10.65 -4.14 -0.78
N VAL A 158 9.94 -3.87 -1.87
CA VAL A 158 8.49 -3.91 -1.96
C VAL A 158 8.11 -4.74 -3.18
N ALA A 159 7.34 -5.78 -2.98
CA ALA A 159 6.82 -6.62 -4.05
C ALA A 159 5.31 -6.79 -3.88
N PHE A 160 4.63 -6.96 -4.99
CA PHE A 160 3.20 -7.17 -5.05
C PHE A 160 2.91 -8.51 -5.72
N VAL A 161 2.13 -9.35 -5.04
CA VAL A 161 1.72 -10.66 -5.55
C VAL A 161 0.23 -10.84 -5.28
N THR A 162 -0.54 -11.07 -6.34
CA THR A 162 -1.95 -11.49 -6.24
C THR A 162 -2.16 -12.78 -7.01
N SER A 163 -3.33 -13.40 -6.87
CA SER A 163 -3.69 -14.64 -7.58
C SER A 163 -3.64 -14.55 -9.12
N GLY A 164 -3.55 -13.35 -9.70
CA GLY A 164 -3.54 -13.13 -11.15
C GLY A 164 -2.41 -12.23 -11.66
N SER A 165 -1.63 -11.61 -10.77
CA SER A 165 -0.57 -10.69 -11.15
C SER A 165 0.52 -10.68 -10.10
N SER A 166 1.76 -10.71 -10.54
CA SER A 166 2.90 -10.45 -9.68
C SER A 166 3.75 -9.34 -10.26
N CYS A 167 4.22 -8.44 -9.44
CA CYS A 167 5.15 -7.41 -9.81
C CYS A 167 6.23 -7.29 -8.75
N SER A 168 7.37 -7.87 -9.04
CA SER A 168 8.56 -7.81 -8.21
C SER A 168 9.58 -6.93 -8.90
N SER A 169 9.83 -5.76 -8.34
CA SER A 169 10.92 -4.88 -8.80
C SER A 169 12.18 -5.15 -8.01
N ALA A 170 13.33 -4.81 -8.58
CA ALA A 170 14.60 -4.91 -7.87
C ALA A 170 14.55 -4.12 -6.56
N PRO A 171 15.14 -4.64 -5.47
CA PRO A 171 15.29 -3.90 -4.23
C PRO A 171 16.05 -2.59 -4.47
N VAL A 172 15.66 -1.54 -3.76
CA VAL A 172 16.38 -0.26 -3.80
C VAL A 172 17.34 -0.15 -2.62
N SER A 173 18.46 0.53 -2.84
CA SER A 173 19.44 0.81 -1.81
C SER A 173 19.80 2.30 -1.79
N PHE A 174 19.81 2.88 -0.61
CA PHE A 174 20.24 4.27 -0.38
C PHE A 174 20.78 4.44 1.04
N VAL A 175 21.39 5.58 1.31
CA VAL A 175 21.87 5.92 2.64
C VAL A 175 20.96 7.01 3.23
N PRO A 176 20.14 6.69 4.25
CA PRO A 176 19.31 7.69 4.90
C PRO A 176 20.12 8.75 5.61
N ARG A 177 19.68 10.01 5.55
CA ARG A 177 20.27 11.11 6.32
C ARG A 177 19.57 11.20 7.68
N ALA A 178 20.33 11.55 8.70
CA ALA A 178 19.80 11.78 10.04
C ALA A 178 18.70 12.85 10.01
N GLY A 179 17.63 12.61 10.75
CA GLY A 179 16.47 13.48 10.87
C GLY A 179 15.54 13.54 9.63
N ALA A 180 15.88 12.82 8.57
CA ALA A 180 15.08 12.83 7.34
C ALA A 180 13.96 11.77 7.35
N ASP A 181 12.91 12.05 6.60
CA ASP A 181 11.77 11.18 6.38
C ASP A 181 11.75 10.69 4.93
N TYR A 182 11.53 9.40 4.73
CA TYR A 182 11.49 8.80 3.42
C TYR A 182 10.22 7.98 3.24
N GLU A 183 9.66 7.99 2.04
CA GLU A 183 8.60 7.07 1.65
C GLU A 183 9.09 6.18 0.52
N VAL A 184 8.88 4.87 0.66
CA VAL A 184 9.19 3.88 -0.36
C VAL A 184 7.90 3.24 -0.82
N ARG A 185 7.69 3.27 -2.12
CA ARG A 185 6.47 2.77 -2.76
C ARG A 185 6.77 2.10 -4.08
N GLN A 186 5.85 1.26 -4.52
CA GLN A 186 5.91 0.67 -5.84
C GLN A 186 5.11 1.50 -6.83
N ALA A 187 5.76 1.95 -7.88
CA ALA A 187 5.11 2.59 -9.03
C ALA A 187 4.88 1.56 -10.13
N PHE A 188 3.70 1.66 -10.76
CA PHE A 188 3.29 0.81 -11.86
C PHE A 188 3.26 1.64 -13.14
N GLN A 189 3.91 1.13 -14.19
CA GLN A 189 3.79 1.64 -15.54
C GLN A 189 3.07 0.61 -16.39
N SER A 190 1.86 0.94 -16.82
CA SER A 190 1.09 0.09 -17.73
C SER A 190 1.29 0.57 -19.16
N GLN A 191 1.80 -0.30 -20.01
CA GLN A 191 1.84 -0.14 -21.45
C GLN A 191 0.87 -1.13 -22.10
N THR A 192 0.57 -0.97 -23.38
CA THR A 192 -0.51 -1.69 -24.09
C THR A 192 -0.49 -3.23 -23.88
N PHE A 193 0.67 -3.83 -23.63
CA PHE A 193 0.80 -5.29 -23.42
C PHE A 193 1.71 -5.68 -22.25
N GLN A 194 2.19 -4.72 -21.48
CA GLN A 194 3.14 -5.00 -20.41
C GLN A 194 2.96 -4.02 -19.24
N THR A 195 2.84 -4.55 -18.05
CA THR A 195 2.93 -3.77 -16.82
C THR A 195 4.31 -3.96 -16.22
N THR A 196 5.04 -2.88 -16.05
CA THR A 196 6.31 -2.86 -15.32
C THR A 196 6.11 -2.19 -13.98
N CYS A 197 6.88 -2.60 -13.00
CA CYS A 197 6.90 -1.95 -11.69
C CYS A 197 8.33 -1.62 -11.27
N ARG A 198 8.44 -0.55 -10.50
CA ARG A 198 9.71 -0.15 -9.89
C ARG A 198 9.46 0.33 -8.47
N ASN A 199 10.44 0.16 -7.62
CA ASN A 199 10.45 0.79 -6.31
C ASN A 199 10.93 2.24 -6.45
N GLU A 200 10.13 3.17 -5.92
CA GLU A 200 10.45 4.59 -5.86
C GLU A 200 10.73 4.99 -4.42
N VAL A 201 11.69 5.89 -4.27
CA VAL A 201 12.01 6.51 -2.98
C VAL A 201 11.81 8.01 -3.11
N VAL A 202 11.04 8.57 -2.20
CA VAL A 202 10.88 10.03 -2.08
C VAL A 202 11.29 10.46 -0.69
N GLU A 203 11.96 11.59 -0.58
CA GLU A 203 12.20 12.28 0.68
C GLU A 203 11.02 13.20 0.96
N LEU A 204 10.45 13.10 2.16
CA LEU A 204 9.34 13.94 2.60
C LEU A 204 9.90 15.14 3.35
N LYS A 205 9.59 16.34 2.90
CA LYS A 205 10.02 17.56 3.54
C LYS A 205 8.88 18.57 3.59
N ALA A 206 8.36 18.85 4.78
CA ALA A 206 7.34 19.88 5.01
C ALA A 206 6.11 19.76 4.09
N GLY A 207 5.67 18.53 3.80
CA GLY A 207 4.51 18.24 2.92
C GLY A 207 4.84 18.18 1.43
N GLU A 208 6.10 18.34 1.06
CA GLU A 208 6.59 18.17 -0.31
C GLU A 208 7.30 16.83 -0.48
N GLU A 209 7.14 16.22 -1.65
CA GLU A 209 7.89 15.04 -2.05
C GLU A 209 9.07 15.44 -2.93
N LYS A 210 10.26 15.04 -2.53
CA LYS A 210 11.46 15.15 -3.35
C LYS A 210 11.85 13.77 -3.86
N PRO A 211 11.69 13.48 -5.14
CA PRO A 211 12.12 12.22 -5.73
C PRO A 211 13.62 12.01 -5.52
N MET A 212 13.98 10.79 -5.14
CA MET A 212 15.36 10.36 -5.02
C MET A 212 15.74 9.47 -6.20
N SER A 213 17.06 9.37 -6.46
CA SER A 213 17.63 8.39 -7.38
C SER A 213 18.33 7.32 -6.54
N PRO A 214 17.63 6.30 -6.04
CA PRO A 214 18.27 5.24 -5.29
C PRO A 214 19.09 4.35 -6.23
N ASN A 215 20.02 3.60 -5.64
CA ASN A 215 20.62 2.48 -6.33
C ASN A 215 19.67 1.29 -6.33
N TYR A 216 19.91 0.34 -7.23
CA TYR A 216 19.15 -0.91 -7.30
C TYR A 216 20.07 -2.10 -7.06
N CYS A 217 19.60 -3.09 -6.34
CA CYS A 217 20.27 -4.38 -6.20
C CYS A 217 19.87 -5.26 -7.40
N ILE A 218 20.74 -5.37 -8.37
CA ILE A 218 20.49 -6.09 -9.63
C ILE A 218 21.29 -7.38 -9.64
N GLN A 219 20.63 -8.48 -9.96
CA GLN A 219 21.27 -9.76 -10.17
C GLN A 219 21.80 -9.83 -11.60
N ASP A 220 23.06 -10.24 -11.75
CA ASP A 220 23.69 -10.46 -13.06
C ASP A 220 23.43 -11.89 -13.58
N SER A 221 24.00 -12.20 -14.73
CA SER A 221 23.87 -13.52 -15.38
C SER A 221 24.56 -14.67 -14.62
N SER A 222 25.51 -14.36 -13.73
CA SER A 222 26.16 -15.34 -12.85
C SER A 222 25.33 -15.63 -11.58
N GLY A 223 24.29 -14.82 -11.33
CA GLY A 223 23.46 -14.92 -10.15
C GLY A 223 23.95 -14.07 -8.98
N ASP A 224 24.98 -13.25 -9.18
CA ASP A 224 25.50 -12.35 -8.17
C ASP A 224 24.79 -11.00 -8.22
N TYR A 225 24.55 -10.43 -7.04
CA TYR A 225 23.92 -9.13 -6.90
C TYR A 225 24.97 -8.02 -6.86
N HIS A 226 24.66 -6.94 -7.55
CA HIS A 226 25.47 -5.74 -7.62
C HIS A 226 24.63 -4.51 -7.40
N THR A 227 25.22 -3.50 -6.82
CA THR A 227 24.64 -2.17 -6.71
C THR A 227 24.75 -1.44 -8.04
N ARG A 228 23.62 -1.04 -8.63
CA ARG A 228 23.56 -0.27 -9.88
C ARG A 228 22.80 1.02 -9.69
N SER A 229 23.41 2.12 -10.05
CA SER A 229 22.75 3.41 -10.22
C SER A 229 21.97 3.40 -11.54
N VAL A 230 20.67 3.64 -11.46
CA VAL A 230 19.86 3.87 -12.65
C VAL A 230 19.62 5.36 -12.75
N THR A 231 20.21 6.00 -13.76
CA THR A 231 19.87 7.39 -14.06
C THR A 231 18.37 7.46 -14.37
N PRO A 232 17.58 8.32 -13.71
CA PRO A 232 16.19 8.50 -14.06
C PRO A 232 16.15 8.84 -15.56
N VAL A 233 15.42 8.06 -16.33
CA VAL A 233 15.09 8.46 -17.69
C VAL A 233 14.30 9.76 -17.54
N SER A 234 14.93 10.87 -17.90
CA SER A 234 14.30 12.18 -17.92
C SER A 234 12.97 12.01 -18.66
N GLN A 235 11.86 12.26 -17.98
CA GLN A 235 10.57 12.41 -18.64
C GLN A 235 10.60 13.74 -19.40
N ALA A 236 11.36 13.76 -20.47
CA ALA A 236 11.32 14.83 -21.46
C ALA A 236 10.10 14.56 -22.36
N GLY A 237 9.06 15.32 -22.14
CA GLY A 237 8.00 15.53 -23.13
C GLY A 237 6.78 14.61 -22.97
N GLN A 238 5.80 15.04 -22.23
CA GLN A 238 4.39 14.97 -22.59
C GLN A 238 3.78 16.35 -22.55
#